data_ced1c8ee61bfad1c6f9699cb0b05aa8d
#
_entry.id   ced1c8ee61bfad1c6f9699cb0b05aa8d
#
_cell.length_a   1.000
_cell.length_b   1.000
_cell.length_c   1.000
_cell.angle_alpha   90.00
_cell.angle_beta   90.00
_cell.angle_gamma   90.00
#
_symmetry.space_group_name_H-M   'P 1'
#
loop_
_entity.id
_entity.type
_entity.pdbx_description
1 polymer ?
#
loop_
_entity_poly.entity_id
_entity_poly.type
_entity_poly.pdbx_seq_one_letter_code
_entity_poly.pdbx_strand_id
1 'polypeptide(L)'
;AIYKDEKTISWNPWKMGVNDRTAYNYPGTHQRVMDIMKYIITEVESGVPYWGVLVSGLDSWLEICTNNMRIIDLNLASDGIESADIRGAGEAKRVERQSDWAIRNTRFHQLTKLSRDLVRLGVRVYWETHLRASNFSYKEDGPTTWQPEWEKRSNNYLPTIIWIEGEDISDDEGVIKKTVYKAKFVKCKTNPQLVNQSRILWTTHVGGQPEWNGLPELYDGSL
;
A
#
# COMPACT_ATOMS: atom_id res chain seq x y z
N ALA A 1 11.20 -7.92 -22.81
CA ALA A 1 11.88 -6.63 -22.89
C ALA A 1 11.15 -5.67 -21.99
N ILE A 2 11.63 -5.59 -20.80
CA ILE A 2 10.87 -5.01 -19.74
C ILE A 2 11.74 -3.91 -19.18
N TYR A 3 11.26 -2.69 -19.16
CA TYR A 3 11.82 -1.54 -18.43
C TYR A 3 13.22 -1.07 -18.86
N LYS A 4 13.37 -0.59 -20.11
CA LYS A 4 14.64 -0.01 -20.55
C LYS A 4 14.88 1.42 -20.06
N ASP A 5 13.87 2.13 -19.58
CA ASP A 5 13.93 3.54 -19.20
C ASP A 5 13.20 3.84 -17.88
N GLU A 6 13.49 3.04 -16.83
CA GLU A 6 12.95 3.34 -15.51
C GLU A 6 13.59 4.60 -14.93
N LYS A 7 12.78 5.64 -14.76
CA LYS A 7 13.18 6.83 -14.03
C LYS A 7 13.13 6.55 -12.54
N THR A 8 14.27 6.28 -11.93
CA THR A 8 14.36 6.04 -10.50
C THR A 8 14.45 7.36 -9.75
N ILE A 9 13.50 7.60 -8.84
CA ILE A 9 13.52 8.70 -7.88
C ILE A 9 13.82 8.11 -6.52
N SER A 10 14.95 8.51 -5.92
CA SER A 10 15.34 8.03 -4.60
C SER A 10 15.10 9.09 -3.51
N TRP A 11 14.79 8.64 -2.32
CA TRP A 11 14.67 9.45 -1.14
C TRP A 11 15.18 8.68 0.08
N ASN A 12 15.97 9.36 0.92
CA ASN A 12 16.37 8.82 2.20
C ASN A 12 15.43 9.35 3.29
N PRO A 13 14.58 8.50 3.89
CA PRO A 13 13.61 8.91 4.90
C PRO A 13 14.23 9.27 6.25
N TRP A 14 15.50 8.89 6.49
CA TRP A 14 16.15 9.11 7.77
C TRP A 14 16.65 10.54 7.90
N LYS A 15 16.56 11.12 9.10
CA LYS A 15 17.19 12.38 9.42
C LYS A 15 18.71 12.24 9.30
N MET A 16 19.30 13.00 8.39
CA MET A 16 20.74 13.15 8.26
C MET A 16 21.25 14.23 9.23
N GLY A 17 21.12 14.01 10.53
CA GLY A 17 21.74 14.84 11.57
C GLY A 17 23.10 14.26 11.98
N VAL A 18 24.03 15.11 12.43
CA VAL A 18 25.41 14.69 12.76
C VAL A 18 25.46 13.59 13.83
N ASN A 19 24.45 13.46 14.66
CA ASN A 19 24.39 12.48 15.76
C ASN A 19 23.11 11.62 15.77
N ASP A 20 22.20 11.76 14.80
CA ASP A 20 20.90 11.13 14.85
C ASP A 20 20.54 10.49 13.51
N ARG A 21 21.12 9.32 13.27
CA ARG A 21 20.82 8.48 12.10
C ARG A 21 19.58 7.60 12.32
N THR A 22 18.94 7.70 13.47
CA THR A 22 17.89 6.79 13.91
C THR A 22 16.50 7.39 13.76
N ALA A 23 16.35 8.71 13.77
CA ALA A 23 15.04 9.34 13.67
C ALA A 23 14.51 9.37 12.23
N TYR A 24 13.37 8.74 12.00
CA TYR A 24 12.68 8.77 10.71
C TYR A 24 12.05 10.14 10.44
N ASN A 25 12.33 10.71 9.26
CA ASN A 25 11.79 12.00 8.85
C ASN A 25 10.39 11.85 8.21
N TYR A 26 9.38 11.58 9.02
CA TYR A 26 8.00 11.41 8.56
C TYR A 26 7.43 12.62 7.79
N PRO A 27 7.60 13.89 8.26
CA PRO A 27 7.13 15.04 7.50
C PRO A 27 7.81 15.20 6.14
N GLY A 28 9.13 15.04 6.08
CA GLY A 28 9.88 15.11 4.83
C GLY A 28 9.50 14.00 3.87
N THR A 29 9.28 12.79 4.37
CA THR A 29 8.85 11.65 3.54
C THR A 29 7.44 11.86 3.01
N HIS A 30 6.49 12.31 3.84
CA HIS A 30 5.14 12.67 3.40
C HIS A 30 5.18 13.72 2.27
N GLN A 31 5.92 14.81 2.48
CA GLN A 31 6.05 15.87 1.48
C GLN A 31 6.66 15.33 0.18
N ARG A 32 7.72 14.50 0.29
CA ARG A 32 8.38 13.92 -0.87
C ARG A 32 7.47 13.04 -1.72
N VAL A 33 6.63 12.21 -1.10
CA VAL A 33 5.64 11.39 -1.83
C VAL A 33 4.66 12.30 -2.58
N MET A 34 4.17 13.36 -1.93
CA MET A 34 3.28 14.33 -2.57
C MET A 34 3.95 15.03 -3.76
N ASP A 35 5.21 15.41 -3.62
CA ASP A 35 5.97 16.10 -4.68
C ASP A 35 6.24 15.17 -5.87
N ILE A 36 6.57 13.90 -5.62
CA ILE A 36 6.74 12.90 -6.68
C ILE A 36 5.42 12.73 -7.47
N MET A 37 4.29 12.59 -6.78
CA MET A 37 3.00 12.43 -7.45
C MET A 37 2.63 13.65 -8.29
N LYS A 38 2.86 14.86 -7.78
CA LYS A 38 2.64 16.10 -8.54
C LYS A 38 3.59 16.21 -9.74
N TYR A 39 4.85 15.83 -9.56
CA TYR A 39 5.82 15.81 -10.63
C TYR A 39 5.38 14.87 -11.77
N ILE A 40 4.92 13.66 -11.45
CA ILE A 40 4.40 12.73 -12.47
C ILE A 40 3.19 13.33 -13.18
N ILE A 41 2.27 13.99 -12.47
CA ILE A 41 1.11 14.68 -13.07
C ILE A 41 1.61 15.72 -14.08
N THR A 42 2.55 16.57 -13.70
CA THR A 42 3.12 17.60 -14.59
C THR A 42 3.80 16.98 -15.82
N GLU A 43 4.53 15.90 -15.66
CA GLU A 43 5.15 15.16 -16.78
C GLU A 43 4.08 14.63 -17.76
N VAL A 44 3.02 14.03 -17.24
CA VAL A 44 1.89 13.52 -18.06
C VAL A 44 1.20 14.66 -18.79
N GLU A 45 0.91 15.76 -18.12
CA GLU A 45 0.30 16.97 -18.73
C GLU A 45 1.21 17.57 -19.83
N SER A 46 2.51 17.42 -19.72
CA SER A 46 3.46 17.84 -20.75
C SER A 46 3.64 16.83 -21.90
N GLY A 47 2.92 15.71 -21.86
CA GLY A 47 2.91 14.69 -22.90
C GLY A 47 3.89 13.54 -22.71
N VAL A 48 4.55 13.43 -21.55
CA VAL A 48 5.39 12.26 -21.23
C VAL A 48 4.49 11.05 -20.99
N PRO A 49 4.64 9.96 -21.74
CA PRO A 49 3.78 8.79 -21.61
C PRO A 49 4.14 7.99 -20.35
N TYR A 50 3.13 7.71 -19.54
CA TYR A 50 3.21 6.74 -18.44
C TYR A 50 2.16 5.64 -18.66
N TRP A 51 2.59 4.38 -18.60
CA TRP A 51 1.66 3.26 -18.65
C TRP A 51 0.87 3.11 -17.35
N GLY A 52 1.51 3.37 -16.21
CA GLY A 52 0.91 3.30 -14.91
C GLY A 52 1.84 3.74 -13.79
N VAL A 53 1.27 3.94 -12.62
CA VAL A 53 1.98 4.28 -11.37
C VAL A 53 1.62 3.24 -10.33
N LEU A 54 2.62 2.60 -9.73
CA LEU A 54 2.44 1.69 -8.60
C LEU A 54 2.82 2.42 -7.31
N VAL A 55 1.90 2.47 -6.37
CA VAL A 55 2.12 2.94 -5.00
C VAL A 55 2.17 1.72 -4.09
N SER A 56 3.37 1.25 -3.79
CA SER A 56 3.61 0.11 -2.92
C SER A 56 3.70 0.55 -1.45
N GLY A 57 3.16 -0.25 -0.54
CA GLY A 57 3.23 -0.02 0.90
C GLY A 57 2.26 1.06 1.42
N LEU A 58 0.97 0.95 1.12
CA LEU A 58 -0.04 1.87 1.67
C LEU A 58 -0.23 1.74 3.19
N ASP A 59 0.10 0.62 3.77
CA ASP A 59 0.26 0.43 5.21
C ASP A 59 1.34 1.37 5.77
N SER A 60 2.52 1.38 5.16
CA SER A 60 3.59 2.33 5.49
C SER A 60 3.16 3.78 5.25
N TRP A 61 2.39 4.05 4.19
CA TRP A 61 1.83 5.38 3.96
C TRP A 61 0.89 5.82 5.07
N LEU A 62 0.06 4.90 5.58
CA LEU A 62 -0.83 5.18 6.72
C LEU A 62 -0.04 5.52 7.99
N GLU A 63 1.07 4.81 8.23
CA GLU A 63 2.02 5.10 9.31
C GLU A 63 2.66 6.47 9.14
N ILE A 64 3.18 6.78 7.95
CA ILE A 64 3.76 8.08 7.63
C ILE A 64 2.76 9.21 7.90
N CYS A 65 1.51 9.07 7.47
CA CYS A 65 0.46 10.05 7.72
C CYS A 65 0.15 10.20 9.21
N THR A 66 0.17 9.11 9.98
CA THR A 66 -0.07 9.11 11.42
C THR A 66 1.05 9.85 12.15
N ASN A 67 2.29 9.53 11.87
CA ASN A 67 3.43 10.13 12.56
C ASN A 67 3.69 11.56 12.09
N ASN A 68 3.42 11.89 10.82
CA ASN A 68 3.44 13.26 10.35
C ASN A 68 2.41 14.12 11.11
N MET A 69 1.19 13.63 11.32
CA MET A 69 0.18 14.30 12.14
C MET A 69 0.69 14.51 13.58
N ARG A 70 1.25 13.48 14.19
CA ARG A 70 1.78 13.56 15.55
C ARG A 70 2.86 14.64 15.69
N ILE A 71 3.78 14.71 14.73
CA ILE A 71 4.88 15.68 14.75
C ILE A 71 4.38 17.10 14.48
N ILE A 72 3.62 17.29 13.41
CA ILE A 72 3.25 18.62 12.93
C ILE A 72 2.08 19.22 13.70
N ASP A 73 1.02 18.44 13.95
CA ASP A 73 -0.23 18.98 14.54
C ASP A 73 -0.28 18.80 16.06
N LEU A 74 0.35 17.73 16.57
CA LEU A 74 0.39 17.47 18.01
C LEU A 74 1.69 17.91 18.68
N ASN A 75 2.64 18.47 17.92
CA ASN A 75 3.95 18.93 18.41
C ASN A 75 4.75 17.85 19.17
N LEU A 76 4.62 16.59 18.76
CA LEU A 76 5.45 15.53 19.33
C LEU A 76 6.83 15.56 18.69
N ALA A 77 7.87 15.47 19.50
CA ALA A 77 9.23 15.28 18.99
C ALA A 77 9.34 13.92 18.29
N SER A 78 10.14 13.85 17.22
CA SER A 78 10.32 12.62 16.45
C SER A 78 10.90 11.46 17.26
N ASP A 79 11.77 11.74 18.21
CA ASP A 79 12.32 10.80 19.20
C ASP A 79 11.26 10.29 20.19
N GLY A 80 10.27 11.13 20.53
CA GLY A 80 9.12 10.74 21.34
C GLY A 80 8.18 9.75 20.66
N ILE A 81 8.19 9.66 19.32
CA ILE A 81 7.35 8.72 18.58
C ILE A 81 7.95 7.30 18.64
N GLU A 82 9.26 7.18 18.47
CA GLU A 82 9.94 5.89 18.53
C GLU A 82 9.87 5.27 19.94
N SER A 83 9.95 6.11 20.98
CA SER A 83 9.76 5.66 22.37
C SER A 83 8.31 5.31 22.70
N ALA A 84 7.34 5.87 21.97
CA ALA A 84 5.91 5.59 22.15
C ALA A 84 5.50 4.21 21.62
N ASP A 85 6.18 3.72 20.60
CA ASP A 85 5.96 2.39 20.04
C ASP A 85 6.64 1.29 20.89
N ILE A 86 7.58 1.64 21.74
CA ILE A 86 8.14 0.74 22.74
C ILE A 86 7.12 0.57 23.89
N ARG A 87 6.54 -0.60 23.98
CA ARG A 87 5.54 -0.96 25.02
C ARG A 87 6.05 -0.57 26.41
N GLY A 88 5.39 0.41 27.02
CA GLY A 88 5.70 0.85 28.38
C GLY A 88 6.12 2.30 28.52
N ALA A 89 6.32 3.07 27.47
CA ALA A 89 6.48 4.51 27.56
C ALA A 89 5.12 5.15 27.92
N GLY A 90 4.84 5.25 29.22
CA GLY A 90 3.54 5.61 29.79
C GLY A 90 3.04 7.04 29.51
N GLU A 91 3.72 7.82 28.67
CA GLU A 91 3.40 9.23 28.44
C GLU A 91 3.37 9.64 26.94
N ALA A 92 3.50 8.71 26.01
CA ALA A 92 3.25 9.05 24.61
C ALA A 92 1.83 9.57 24.51
N LYS A 93 1.67 10.85 24.19
CA LYS A 93 0.37 11.45 23.96
C LYS A 93 -0.40 10.59 22.95
N ARG A 94 -1.29 9.79 23.46
CA ARG A 94 -2.24 9.04 22.63
C ARG A 94 -3.01 10.06 21.82
N VAL A 95 -3.36 9.68 20.58
CA VAL A 95 -4.33 10.43 19.80
C VAL A 95 -5.62 10.44 20.62
N GLU A 96 -5.91 11.55 21.28
CA GLU A 96 -6.95 11.62 22.31
C GLU A 96 -8.32 11.92 21.73
N ARG A 97 -8.36 12.53 20.55
CA ARG A 97 -9.60 13.04 19.96
C ARG A 97 -9.88 12.39 18.61
N GLN A 98 -11.15 12.14 18.38
CA GLN A 98 -11.62 11.66 17.07
C GLN A 98 -11.27 12.65 15.94
N SER A 99 -11.19 13.95 16.25
CA SER A 99 -10.73 14.99 15.32
C SER A 99 -9.31 14.78 14.80
N ASP A 100 -8.43 14.24 15.61
CA ASP A 100 -7.01 14.03 15.23
C ASP A 100 -6.90 12.96 14.14
N TRP A 101 -7.72 11.92 14.23
CA TRP A 101 -7.82 10.92 13.17
C TRP A 101 -8.36 11.50 11.85
N ALA A 102 -9.18 12.57 11.90
CA ALA A 102 -9.62 13.25 10.70
C ALA A 102 -8.45 13.94 9.97
N ILE A 103 -7.49 14.50 10.70
CA ILE A 103 -6.28 15.10 10.12
C ILE A 103 -5.45 14.04 9.41
N ARG A 104 -5.16 12.90 10.08
CA ARG A 104 -4.46 11.77 9.47
C ARG A 104 -5.15 11.30 8.19
N ASN A 105 -6.47 11.10 8.27
CA ASN A 105 -7.25 10.61 7.13
C ASN A 105 -7.24 11.61 5.98
N THR A 106 -7.28 12.90 6.27
CA THR A 106 -7.14 13.96 5.26
C THR A 106 -5.79 13.87 4.55
N ARG A 107 -4.70 13.69 5.29
CA ARG A 107 -3.36 13.49 4.72
C ARG A 107 -3.29 12.23 3.86
N PHE A 108 -3.83 11.13 4.36
CA PHE A 108 -3.90 9.88 3.59
C PHE A 108 -4.63 10.08 2.26
N HIS A 109 -5.76 10.78 2.28
CA HIS A 109 -6.57 11.01 1.09
C HIS A 109 -6.00 12.06 0.12
N GLN A 110 -4.98 12.81 0.49
CA GLN A 110 -4.23 13.63 -0.47
C GLN A 110 -3.61 12.76 -1.58
N LEU A 111 -3.05 11.61 -1.22
CA LEU A 111 -2.55 10.63 -2.19
C LEU A 111 -3.69 10.09 -3.09
N THR A 112 -4.86 9.81 -2.51
CA THR A 112 -6.05 9.39 -3.28
C THR A 112 -6.47 10.45 -4.30
N LYS A 113 -6.42 11.73 -3.92
CA LYS A 113 -6.76 12.83 -4.83
C LYS A 113 -5.80 12.88 -6.02
N LEU A 114 -4.48 12.88 -5.76
CA LEU A 114 -3.46 12.88 -6.81
C LEU A 114 -3.55 11.65 -7.70
N SER A 115 -3.85 10.47 -7.12
CA SER A 115 -4.10 9.25 -7.89
C SER A 115 -5.28 9.39 -8.86
N ARG A 116 -6.36 10.07 -8.44
CA ARG A 116 -7.51 10.35 -9.31
C ARG A 116 -7.19 11.33 -10.42
N ASP A 117 -6.35 12.32 -10.14
CA ASP A 117 -5.91 13.28 -11.13
C ASP A 117 -5.08 12.57 -12.23
N LEU A 118 -4.20 11.63 -11.85
CA LEU A 118 -3.50 10.76 -12.81
C LEU A 118 -4.47 9.89 -13.63
N VAL A 119 -5.47 9.26 -12.98
CA VAL A 119 -6.48 8.44 -13.70
C VAL A 119 -7.26 9.29 -14.71
N ARG A 120 -7.59 10.54 -14.41
CA ARG A 120 -8.25 11.47 -15.35
C ARG A 120 -7.37 11.78 -16.56
N LEU A 121 -6.06 11.76 -16.39
CA LEU A 121 -5.08 11.92 -17.46
C LEU A 121 -4.80 10.62 -18.23
N GLY A 122 -5.53 9.54 -17.94
CA GLY A 122 -5.40 8.25 -18.61
C GLY A 122 -4.32 7.32 -18.05
N VAL A 123 -3.67 7.70 -16.95
CA VAL A 123 -2.63 6.87 -16.29
C VAL A 123 -3.28 5.90 -15.32
N ARG A 124 -2.96 4.62 -15.42
CA ARG A 124 -3.40 3.60 -14.46
C ARG A 124 -2.67 3.79 -13.13
N VAL A 125 -3.40 3.69 -12.02
CA VAL A 125 -2.79 3.77 -10.68
C VAL A 125 -3.11 2.51 -9.90
N TYR A 126 -2.07 1.86 -9.42
CA TYR A 126 -2.13 0.63 -8.63
C TYR A 126 -1.69 0.93 -7.20
N TRP A 127 -2.46 0.46 -6.25
CA TRP A 127 -2.14 0.56 -4.83
C TRP A 127 -1.92 -0.84 -4.26
N GLU A 128 -0.82 -1.00 -3.54
CA GLU A 128 -0.48 -2.22 -2.85
C GLU A 128 -0.48 -2.00 -1.33
N THR A 129 -1.01 -2.96 -0.59
CA THR A 129 -0.99 -2.98 0.87
C THR A 129 -1.01 -4.43 1.36
N HIS A 130 -0.52 -4.65 2.57
CA HIS A 130 -0.63 -5.94 3.22
C HIS A 130 -2.04 -6.18 3.74
N LEU A 131 -2.37 -7.46 3.93
CA LEU A 131 -3.55 -7.88 4.67
C LEU A 131 -3.14 -8.13 6.11
N ARG A 132 -3.97 -7.70 7.05
CA ARG A 132 -3.83 -8.05 8.46
C ARG A 132 -5.02 -8.84 8.94
N ALA A 133 -4.77 -9.73 9.90
CA ALA A 133 -5.85 -10.42 10.59
C ALA A 133 -6.66 -9.41 11.42
N SER A 134 -7.96 -9.44 11.25
CA SER A 134 -8.89 -8.67 12.07
C SER A 134 -9.29 -9.49 13.28
N ASN A 135 -8.68 -9.23 14.44
CA ASN A 135 -9.04 -9.86 15.72
C ASN A 135 -10.27 -9.19 16.36
N PHE A 136 -11.18 -8.63 15.58
CA PHE A 136 -12.39 -8.01 16.08
C PHE A 136 -13.50 -9.00 16.51
N SER A 137 -13.15 -10.26 16.70
CA SER A 137 -14.03 -11.17 17.43
C SER A 137 -13.68 -11.08 18.91
N TYR A 138 -14.57 -10.51 19.72
CA TYR A 138 -14.57 -10.67 21.17
C TYR A 138 -14.81 -12.13 21.58
N LYS A 139 -14.93 -13.04 20.63
CA LYS A 139 -15.04 -14.49 20.81
C LYS A 139 -13.74 -15.09 20.29
N GLU A 140 -13.00 -15.73 21.16
CA GLU A 140 -11.74 -16.42 20.84
C GLU A 140 -11.86 -17.47 19.71
N ASP A 141 -13.08 -17.91 19.39
CA ASP A 141 -13.37 -18.95 18.39
C ASP A 141 -14.00 -18.42 17.08
N GLY A 142 -13.95 -17.11 16.82
CA GLY A 142 -14.47 -16.54 15.58
C GLY A 142 -13.51 -16.75 14.40
N PRO A 143 -14.03 -16.91 13.16
CA PRO A 143 -13.17 -17.05 11.99
C PRO A 143 -12.31 -15.80 11.83
N THR A 144 -11.00 -16.00 11.58
CA THR A 144 -10.07 -14.92 11.27
C THR A 144 -10.53 -14.23 9.99
N THR A 145 -10.86 -12.95 10.08
CA THR A 145 -11.15 -12.13 8.90
C THR A 145 -9.90 -11.35 8.50
N TRP A 146 -9.60 -11.33 7.22
CA TRP A 146 -8.50 -10.55 6.65
C TRP A 146 -9.03 -9.21 6.15
N GLN A 147 -8.29 -8.15 6.40
CA GLN A 147 -8.62 -6.82 5.89
C GLN A 147 -7.36 -6.09 5.43
N PRO A 148 -7.45 -5.24 4.40
CA PRO A 148 -6.33 -4.41 3.98
C PRO A 148 -5.87 -3.47 5.09
N GLU A 149 -4.56 -3.30 5.20
CA GLU A 149 -3.94 -2.41 6.18
C GLU A 149 -3.81 -0.99 5.62
N TRP A 150 -4.94 -0.34 5.41
CA TRP A 150 -5.04 1.05 4.95
C TRP A 150 -6.17 1.80 5.69
N GLU A 151 -6.43 3.06 5.32
CA GLU A 151 -7.56 3.81 5.85
C GLU A 151 -8.88 3.16 5.38
N LYS A 152 -9.82 2.94 6.30
CA LYS A 152 -11.05 2.15 6.07
C LYS A 152 -11.92 2.62 4.90
N ARG A 153 -11.96 3.93 4.63
CA ARG A 153 -12.74 4.50 3.52
C ARG A 153 -12.10 4.27 2.15
N SER A 154 -10.84 3.82 2.10
CA SER A 154 -10.14 3.53 0.84
C SER A 154 -10.91 2.53 -0.01
N ASN A 155 -11.55 1.54 0.62
CA ASN A 155 -12.40 0.58 -0.09
C ASN A 155 -13.52 1.24 -0.92
N ASN A 156 -14.03 2.40 -0.51
CA ASN A 156 -15.09 3.09 -1.23
C ASN A 156 -14.59 3.80 -2.49
N TYR A 157 -13.33 4.20 -2.48
CA TYR A 157 -12.75 4.98 -3.59
C TYR A 157 -12.19 4.10 -4.70
N LEU A 158 -11.78 2.86 -4.38
CA LEU A 158 -11.19 1.96 -5.35
C LEU A 158 -12.29 1.27 -6.19
N PRO A 159 -12.20 1.32 -7.53
CA PRO A 159 -13.12 0.60 -8.40
C PRO A 159 -12.88 -0.92 -8.36
N THR A 160 -11.63 -1.34 -8.28
CA THR A 160 -11.22 -2.75 -8.28
C THR A 160 -10.34 -3.05 -7.08
N ILE A 161 -10.57 -4.17 -6.42
CA ILE A 161 -9.77 -4.71 -5.32
C ILE A 161 -9.48 -6.17 -5.63
N ILE A 162 -8.20 -6.51 -5.63
CA ILE A 162 -7.71 -7.85 -5.90
C ILE A 162 -6.88 -8.30 -4.69
N TRP A 163 -7.15 -9.48 -4.18
CA TRP A 163 -6.31 -10.12 -3.18
C TRP A 163 -5.36 -11.08 -3.88
N ILE A 164 -4.11 -11.05 -3.47
CA ILE A 164 -3.10 -12.00 -3.94
C ILE A 164 -2.83 -12.98 -2.81
N GLU A 165 -3.04 -14.26 -3.08
CA GLU A 165 -2.89 -15.35 -2.13
C GLU A 165 -1.90 -16.37 -2.70
N GLY A 166 -0.96 -16.82 -1.85
CA GLY A 166 -0.05 -17.93 -2.18
C GLY A 166 -0.59 -19.22 -1.61
N GLU A 167 -0.59 -20.29 -2.40
CA GLU A 167 -0.97 -21.63 -2.00
C GLU A 167 0.21 -22.60 -2.26
N ASP A 168 0.72 -23.18 -1.18
CA ASP A 168 1.78 -24.16 -1.25
C ASP A 168 1.23 -25.53 -1.64
N ILE A 169 1.82 -26.14 -2.65
CA ILE A 169 1.51 -27.49 -3.10
C ILE A 169 2.65 -28.41 -2.70
N SER A 170 2.36 -29.33 -1.79
CA SER A 170 3.31 -30.33 -1.29
C SER A 170 3.10 -31.69 -1.96
N ASP A 171 4.13 -32.52 -1.90
CA ASP A 171 4.03 -33.95 -2.24
C ASP A 171 3.41 -34.77 -1.10
N ASP A 172 3.34 -36.10 -1.29
CA ASP A 172 2.77 -37.03 -0.32
C ASP A 172 3.60 -37.13 0.98
N GLU A 173 4.82 -36.63 0.98
CA GLU A 173 5.73 -36.56 2.12
C GLU A 173 5.63 -35.20 2.85
N GLY A 174 4.78 -34.28 2.37
CA GLY A 174 4.58 -32.94 2.93
C GLY A 174 5.65 -31.93 2.52
N VAL A 175 6.51 -32.27 1.55
CA VAL A 175 7.55 -31.34 1.05
C VAL A 175 6.95 -30.43 0.00
N ILE A 176 7.07 -29.11 0.19
CA ILE A 176 6.58 -28.11 -0.77
C ILE A 176 7.35 -28.27 -2.09
N LYS A 177 6.63 -28.45 -3.18
CA LYS A 177 7.18 -28.58 -4.54
C LYS A 177 7.01 -27.29 -5.35
N LYS A 178 5.91 -26.59 -5.12
CA LYS A 178 5.62 -25.32 -5.79
C LYS A 178 4.67 -24.47 -4.94
N THR A 179 4.71 -23.16 -5.17
CA THR A 179 3.73 -22.22 -4.65
C THR A 179 2.99 -21.58 -5.83
N VAL A 180 1.68 -21.62 -5.81
CA VAL A 180 0.80 -21.01 -6.82
C VAL A 180 0.24 -19.70 -6.26
N TYR A 181 0.54 -18.60 -6.91
CA TYR A 181 0.01 -17.29 -6.54
C TYR A 181 -1.22 -16.95 -7.38
N LYS A 182 -2.32 -16.67 -6.69
CA LYS A 182 -3.64 -16.40 -7.29
C LYS A 182 -4.08 -14.98 -6.99
N ALA A 183 -4.64 -14.31 -8.00
CA ALA A 183 -5.41 -13.07 -7.84
C ALA A 183 -6.88 -13.40 -7.68
N LYS A 184 -7.49 -13.00 -6.56
CA LYS A 184 -8.92 -13.12 -6.32
C LYS A 184 -9.56 -11.73 -6.40
N PHE A 185 -10.52 -11.57 -7.28
CA PHE A 185 -11.28 -10.33 -7.41
C PHE A 185 -12.29 -10.20 -6.26
N VAL A 186 -12.01 -9.34 -5.30
CA VAL A 186 -12.90 -9.08 -4.15
C VAL A 186 -13.93 -8.01 -4.51
N LYS A 187 -13.56 -7.09 -5.39
CA LYS A 187 -14.41 -6.01 -5.88
C LYS A 187 -14.00 -5.66 -7.31
N CYS A 188 -14.98 -5.48 -8.19
CA CYS A 188 -14.78 -4.91 -9.50
C CYS A 188 -16.07 -4.19 -9.93
N LYS A 189 -16.03 -2.85 -9.93
CA LYS A 189 -17.20 -2.04 -10.29
C LYS A 189 -17.42 -1.96 -11.81
N THR A 190 -16.33 -2.02 -12.57
CA THR A 190 -16.34 -1.96 -14.02
C THR A 190 -16.83 -3.27 -14.65
N ASN A 191 -16.48 -4.40 -14.01
CA ASN A 191 -16.89 -5.73 -14.45
C ASN A 191 -17.31 -6.60 -13.25
N PRO A 192 -18.57 -6.51 -12.79
CA PRO A 192 -19.05 -7.28 -11.63
C PRO A 192 -18.98 -8.81 -11.80
N GLN A 193 -18.89 -9.32 -13.02
CA GLN A 193 -18.80 -10.75 -13.29
C GLN A 193 -17.46 -11.35 -12.82
N LEU A 194 -16.42 -10.52 -12.69
CA LEU A 194 -15.13 -10.95 -12.15
C LEU A 194 -15.15 -11.17 -10.64
N VAL A 195 -16.09 -10.60 -9.91
CA VAL A 195 -16.14 -10.70 -8.45
C VAL A 195 -16.22 -12.17 -8.02
N ASN A 196 -15.38 -12.56 -7.07
CA ASN A 196 -15.14 -13.93 -6.60
C ASN A 196 -14.46 -14.88 -7.61
N GLN A 197 -14.10 -14.42 -8.79
CA GLN A 197 -13.22 -15.21 -9.67
C GLN A 197 -11.77 -15.09 -9.22
N SER A 198 -11.00 -16.14 -9.53
CA SER A 198 -9.55 -16.17 -9.28
C SER A 198 -8.79 -16.45 -10.58
N ARG A 199 -7.58 -15.91 -10.68
CA ARG A 199 -6.64 -16.13 -11.77
C ARG A 199 -5.29 -16.54 -11.20
N ILE A 200 -4.61 -17.48 -11.82
CA ILE A 200 -3.22 -17.78 -11.48
C ILE A 200 -2.36 -16.66 -12.07
N LEU A 201 -1.61 -15.98 -11.22
CA LEU A 201 -0.68 -14.93 -11.63
C LEU A 201 0.68 -15.49 -12.01
N TRP A 202 1.23 -16.33 -11.15
CA TRP A 202 2.48 -17.04 -11.38
C TRP A 202 2.58 -18.28 -10.48
N THR A 203 3.48 -19.17 -10.86
CA THR A 203 3.84 -20.35 -10.06
C THR A 203 5.35 -20.33 -9.84
N THR A 204 5.79 -20.51 -8.60
CA THR A 204 7.20 -20.75 -8.28
C THR A 204 7.42 -22.23 -8.03
N HIS A 205 8.47 -22.79 -8.61
CA HIS A 205 8.88 -24.17 -8.41
C HIS A 205 10.15 -24.22 -7.55
N VAL A 206 10.24 -25.16 -6.62
CA VAL A 206 11.46 -25.35 -5.83
C VAL A 206 12.62 -25.73 -6.76
N GLY A 207 13.66 -24.88 -6.79
CA GLY A 207 14.82 -25.08 -7.67
C GLY A 207 14.58 -24.80 -9.16
N GLY A 208 13.40 -24.28 -9.54
CA GLY A 208 13.02 -23.98 -10.91
C GLY A 208 12.85 -22.48 -11.18
N GLN A 209 12.60 -22.16 -12.45
CA GLN A 209 12.23 -20.80 -12.85
C GLN A 209 10.73 -20.56 -12.60
N PRO A 210 10.32 -19.32 -12.26
CA PRO A 210 8.92 -19.01 -12.12
C PRO A 210 8.19 -19.04 -13.47
N GLU A 211 6.99 -19.60 -13.46
CA GLU A 211 6.07 -19.58 -14.60
C GLU A 211 5.10 -18.41 -14.43
N TRP A 212 5.06 -17.49 -15.40
CA TRP A 212 4.26 -16.28 -15.34
C TRP A 212 3.02 -16.38 -16.24
N ASN A 213 1.84 -16.21 -15.66
CA ASN A 213 0.56 -16.17 -16.37
C ASN A 213 0.04 -14.72 -16.51
N GLY A 214 0.34 -13.87 -15.53
CA GLY A 214 -0.12 -12.49 -15.49
C GLY A 214 -1.62 -12.34 -15.21
N LEU A 215 -2.14 -11.16 -15.46
CA LEU A 215 -3.55 -10.81 -15.30
C LEU A 215 -4.06 -10.19 -16.61
N PRO A 216 -4.61 -11.01 -17.53
CA PRO A 216 -5.06 -10.55 -18.86
C PRO A 216 -6.02 -9.37 -18.79
N GLU A 217 -6.91 -9.35 -17.80
CA GLU A 217 -7.91 -8.29 -17.59
C GLU A 217 -7.31 -6.88 -17.46
N LEU A 218 -6.01 -6.77 -17.09
CA LEU A 218 -5.31 -5.47 -17.07
C LEU A 218 -5.02 -4.92 -18.48
N TYR A 219 -5.04 -5.78 -19.50
CA TYR A 219 -4.61 -5.44 -20.86
C TYR A 219 -5.75 -5.43 -21.85
N ASP A 220 -6.79 -6.23 -21.63
CA ASP A 220 -7.92 -6.39 -22.56
C ASP A 220 -9.04 -5.38 -22.33
N GLY A 221 -8.91 -4.51 -21.32
CA GLY A 221 -9.89 -3.48 -21.01
C GLY A 221 -11.10 -3.95 -20.21
N SER A 222 -11.07 -5.17 -19.67
CA SER A 222 -12.16 -5.70 -18.82
C SER A 222 -12.12 -5.20 -17.36
N LEU A 223 -11.10 -4.41 -16.98
CA LEU A 223 -10.98 -3.75 -15.67
C LEU A 223 -11.27 -2.27 -15.74
#